data_b776e415bc62eb7021022ea33076d8ec
#
_entry.id   b776e415bc62eb7021022ea33076d8ec
#
_cell.length_a   1.000
_cell.length_b   1.000
_cell.length_c   1.000
_cell.angle_alpha   90.00
_cell.angle_beta   90.00
_cell.angle_gamma   90.00
#
_symmetry.space_group_name_H-M   'P 1'
#
loop_
_entity.id
_entity.type
_entity.pdbx_description
1 polymer ?
#
loop_
_entity_poly.entity_id
_entity_poly.type
_entity_poly.pdbx_seq_one_letter_code
_entity_poly.pdbx_strand_id
1 'polypeptide(L)'
;LTAQTSVAFVESQHIGTVQAQLLRMPGVELRELGLKSFQQEPVLGVYAQHFRQLGRLARALQPLGISLLEADVRPHERYLMERFITAGVTLEGGQIENDALVNCKLLPSPDFRPALKVVSLDIETSQHQELYSIALDGMPERVVYMLGEPPADAVPPPGFALIYCATRKAMIDHLNEWFVRNDPDVIVGWSVIQFDLRVLQKTADDCATLLLLGRERRPIVWRTHPGKQGYLFAPMPGRVVIDGIEALRAAIWNFSSFSLENVSQELLGEGKDIGDEYDKMAEIERRYQEDKPALAVYNIRDCELVLRIFEKTKLLQFAMERAHTTGLQIDHFGGSIAAFSHHYLPRMHRLGYVAPNVGDIQGKSSPGGYVMDSKPGFYDSVLVLDYKSLYPSIIRTFLVDPVGFAEGLHASDTERLIKGPQNTLFSRERHCLPEIVTTLWRARDEAKRAKNEPLSQALKLVMNSFAGVLGASECRFFNPKVISAIVSRICSSLVY
;
A
#
# COMPACT_ATOMS: atom_id res chain seq x y z
N LEU A 1 7.76 -2.16 15.86
CA LEU A 1 7.07 -1.85 17.10
C LEU A 1 6.54 -3.14 17.75
N THR A 2 7.19 -3.58 18.82
CA THR A 2 6.75 -4.72 19.63
C THR A 2 6.27 -4.21 21.00
N ALA A 3 5.73 -5.06 21.84
CA ALA A 3 5.36 -4.73 23.21
C ALA A 3 4.41 -3.50 23.38
N GLN A 4 3.49 -3.29 22.44
CA GLN A 4 2.44 -2.27 22.58
C GLN A 4 1.22 -2.88 23.27
N THR A 5 0.65 -2.14 24.24
CA THR A 5 -0.66 -2.50 24.82
C THR A 5 -1.72 -2.50 23.73
N SER A 6 -2.44 -3.60 23.61
CA SER A 6 -3.52 -3.74 22.66
C SER A 6 -4.81 -3.17 23.23
N VAL A 7 -5.58 -2.46 22.43
CA VAL A 7 -6.83 -1.80 22.85
C VAL A 7 -7.96 -2.18 21.90
N ALA A 8 -9.09 -2.52 22.47
CA ALA A 8 -10.38 -2.61 21.80
C ALA A 8 -11.42 -1.91 22.68
N PHE A 9 -12.67 -1.81 22.20
CA PHE A 9 -13.71 -1.14 22.99
C PHE A 9 -14.95 -2.02 23.09
N VAL A 10 -15.74 -1.80 24.13
CA VAL A 10 -17.02 -2.46 24.34
C VAL A 10 -18.04 -1.48 24.89
N GLU A 11 -19.29 -1.56 24.45
CA GLU A 11 -20.36 -0.73 24.96
C GLU A 11 -20.63 -1.02 26.43
N SER A 12 -20.85 0.02 27.22
CA SER A 12 -20.95 -0.07 28.69
C SER A 12 -22.11 -0.94 29.18
N GLN A 13 -23.17 -1.09 28.39
CA GLN A 13 -24.27 -2.00 28.68
C GLN A 13 -23.84 -3.47 28.85
N HIS A 14 -22.72 -3.87 28.30
CA HIS A 14 -22.18 -5.24 28.34
C HIS A 14 -21.13 -5.47 29.44
N ILE A 15 -20.86 -4.46 30.29
CA ILE A 15 -19.75 -4.49 31.26
C ILE A 15 -19.80 -5.72 32.17
N GLY A 16 -20.95 -6.09 32.72
CA GLY A 16 -21.08 -7.23 33.63
C GLY A 16 -20.72 -8.56 32.99
N THR A 17 -21.16 -8.77 31.75
CA THR A 17 -20.81 -9.97 30.97
C THR A 17 -19.34 -10.03 30.62
N VAL A 18 -18.77 -8.89 30.21
CA VAL A 18 -17.32 -8.80 29.89
C VAL A 18 -16.49 -9.04 31.13
N GLN A 19 -16.81 -8.42 32.27
CA GLN A 19 -16.11 -8.65 33.53
C GLN A 19 -16.09 -10.13 33.94
N ALA A 20 -17.23 -10.84 33.79
CA ALA A 20 -17.31 -12.27 34.07
C ALA A 20 -16.34 -13.10 33.19
N GLN A 21 -16.13 -12.73 31.94
CA GLN A 21 -15.16 -13.38 31.05
C GLN A 21 -13.72 -13.02 31.43
N LEU A 22 -13.46 -11.78 31.88
CA LEU A 22 -12.13 -11.31 32.26
C LEU A 22 -11.59 -12.00 33.51
N LEU A 23 -12.44 -12.47 34.40
CA LEU A 23 -12.00 -13.30 35.56
C LEU A 23 -11.17 -14.51 35.15
N ARG A 24 -11.31 -14.98 33.91
CA ARG A 24 -10.57 -16.10 33.31
C ARG A 24 -9.42 -15.66 32.39
N MET A 25 -9.15 -14.35 32.31
CA MET A 25 -8.18 -13.78 31.38
C MET A 25 -7.26 -12.76 32.09
N PRO A 26 -6.23 -13.23 32.81
CA PRO A 26 -5.31 -12.33 33.50
C PRO A 26 -4.58 -11.42 32.49
N GLY A 27 -4.33 -10.17 32.90
CA GLY A 27 -3.63 -9.17 32.07
C GLY A 27 -4.52 -8.45 31.06
N VAL A 28 -5.84 -8.53 31.20
CA VAL A 28 -6.83 -7.70 30.49
C VAL A 28 -7.58 -6.82 31.48
N GLU A 29 -7.64 -5.52 31.19
CA GLU A 29 -8.24 -4.50 32.04
C GLU A 29 -9.33 -3.73 31.29
N LEU A 30 -10.33 -3.26 32.04
CA LEU A 30 -11.34 -2.30 31.56
C LEU A 30 -11.00 -0.90 32.10
N ARG A 31 -11.15 0.12 31.24
CA ARG A 31 -10.98 1.52 31.61
C ARG A 31 -12.08 2.39 31.03
N GLU A 32 -12.57 3.34 31.80
CA GLU A 32 -13.46 4.38 31.32
C GLU A 32 -12.64 5.42 30.53
N LEU A 33 -13.14 5.85 29.39
CA LEU A 33 -12.43 6.72 28.47
C LEU A 33 -13.21 7.96 28.05
N GLY A 34 -14.48 8.10 28.45
CA GLY A 34 -15.35 9.18 27.98
C GLY A 34 -15.65 9.14 26.49
N LEU A 35 -15.53 7.98 25.84
CA LEU A 35 -15.82 7.73 24.44
C LEU A 35 -17.21 7.10 24.29
N LYS A 36 -17.79 7.23 23.09
CA LYS A 36 -19.09 6.66 22.72
C LYS A 36 -19.08 6.00 21.35
N SER A 37 -19.98 5.07 21.12
CA SER A 37 -20.21 4.47 19.80
C SER A 37 -20.99 5.43 18.87
N PHE A 38 -21.14 5.08 17.60
CA PHE A 38 -21.97 5.84 16.65
C PHE A 38 -23.46 5.82 17.02
N GLN A 39 -23.89 4.87 17.85
CA GLN A 39 -25.23 4.79 18.45
C GLN A 39 -25.39 5.67 19.68
N GLN A 40 -24.38 6.47 20.04
CA GLN A 40 -24.29 7.32 21.23
C GLN A 40 -24.14 6.56 22.55
N GLU A 41 -23.93 5.24 22.53
CA GLU A 41 -23.72 4.44 23.71
C GLU A 41 -22.31 4.65 24.28
N PRO A 42 -22.16 4.89 25.59
CA PRO A 42 -20.85 4.98 26.22
C PRO A 42 -20.05 3.68 26.04
N VAL A 43 -18.73 3.79 25.87
CA VAL A 43 -17.86 2.63 25.70
C VAL A 43 -16.73 2.62 26.72
N LEU A 44 -16.27 1.40 27.05
CA LEU A 44 -15.07 1.18 27.87
C LEU A 44 -13.94 0.67 26.98
N GLY A 45 -12.73 1.09 27.31
CA GLY A 45 -11.52 0.53 26.72
C GLY A 45 -11.16 -0.82 27.34
N VAL A 46 -10.94 -1.81 26.50
CA VAL A 46 -10.45 -3.14 26.86
C VAL A 46 -8.97 -3.17 26.54
N TYR A 47 -8.12 -3.14 27.55
CA TYR A 47 -6.67 -3.12 27.44
C TYR A 47 -6.09 -4.51 27.70
N ALA A 48 -5.27 -5.00 26.78
CA ALA A 48 -4.61 -6.30 26.89
C ALA A 48 -3.11 -6.18 26.66
N GLN A 49 -2.31 -6.97 27.36
CA GLN A 49 -0.86 -7.01 27.20
C GLN A 49 -0.48 -7.54 25.81
N HIS A 50 -1.27 -8.48 25.26
CA HIS A 50 -1.00 -9.09 23.96
C HIS A 50 -2.22 -9.04 23.06
N PHE A 51 -2.04 -8.73 21.79
CA PHE A 51 -3.10 -8.66 20.79
C PHE A 51 -3.94 -9.97 20.69
N ARG A 52 -3.29 -11.12 20.87
CA ARG A 52 -3.98 -12.43 20.89
C ARG A 52 -5.02 -12.55 22.00
N GLN A 53 -4.87 -11.83 23.12
CA GLN A 53 -5.87 -11.84 24.22
C GLN A 53 -7.17 -11.17 23.79
N LEU A 54 -7.11 -10.06 23.03
CA LEU A 54 -8.31 -9.43 22.45
C LEU A 54 -9.06 -10.38 21.51
N GLY A 55 -8.33 -11.11 20.65
CA GLY A 55 -8.94 -12.10 19.76
C GLY A 55 -9.56 -13.30 20.51
N ARG A 56 -9.01 -13.70 21.67
CA ARG A 56 -9.62 -14.72 22.54
C ARG A 56 -10.89 -14.19 23.20
N LEU A 57 -10.84 -12.97 23.71
CA LEU A 57 -12.01 -12.33 24.33
C LEU A 57 -13.12 -12.11 23.30
N ALA A 58 -12.83 -11.62 22.12
CA ALA A 58 -13.80 -11.43 21.04
C ALA A 58 -14.52 -12.76 20.70
N ARG A 59 -13.77 -13.87 20.59
CA ARG A 59 -14.36 -15.20 20.37
C ARG A 59 -15.22 -15.69 21.53
N ALA A 60 -14.87 -15.36 22.77
CA ALA A 60 -15.66 -15.74 23.94
C ALA A 60 -16.97 -14.93 24.06
N LEU A 61 -16.99 -13.69 23.57
CA LEU A 61 -18.14 -12.80 23.60
C LEU A 61 -19.08 -12.98 22.40
N GLN A 62 -18.59 -13.45 21.27
CA GLN A 62 -19.37 -13.63 20.04
C GLN A 62 -20.64 -14.50 20.23
N PRO A 63 -20.59 -15.68 20.92
CA PRO A 63 -21.80 -16.48 21.18
C PRO A 63 -22.85 -15.77 22.05
N LEU A 64 -22.44 -14.73 22.79
CA LEU A 64 -23.29 -13.91 23.65
C LEU A 64 -23.87 -12.69 22.90
N GLY A 65 -23.61 -12.57 21.58
CA GLY A 65 -24.04 -11.44 20.76
C GLY A 65 -23.29 -10.14 21.04
N ILE A 66 -22.13 -10.20 21.71
CA ILE A 66 -21.34 -9.02 22.06
C ILE A 66 -20.13 -8.95 21.14
N SER A 67 -19.96 -7.81 20.45
CA SER A 67 -18.82 -7.52 19.59
C SER A 67 -17.88 -6.50 20.25
N LEU A 68 -16.58 -6.76 20.21
CA LEU A 68 -15.58 -5.74 20.52
C LEU A 68 -15.41 -4.82 19.31
N LEU A 69 -15.42 -3.51 19.56
CA LEU A 69 -15.17 -2.50 18.53
C LEU A 69 -13.66 -2.31 18.36
N GLU A 70 -13.22 -2.12 17.10
CA GLU A 70 -11.82 -1.90 16.72
C GLU A 70 -10.81 -2.97 17.21
N ALA A 71 -11.26 -4.19 17.50
CA ALA A 71 -10.39 -5.28 17.95
C ALA A 71 -9.44 -5.80 16.84
N ASP A 72 -9.67 -5.45 15.61
CA ASP A 72 -8.85 -5.76 14.43
C ASP A 72 -7.70 -4.78 14.21
N VAL A 73 -7.72 -3.60 14.84
CA VAL A 73 -6.66 -2.58 14.71
C VAL A 73 -5.41 -3.05 15.45
N ARG A 74 -4.35 -3.30 14.70
CA ARG A 74 -3.10 -3.83 15.26
C ARG A 74 -2.40 -2.79 16.16
N PRO A 75 -1.75 -3.22 17.26
CA PRO A 75 -1.15 -2.30 18.23
C PRO A 75 -0.14 -1.32 17.64
N HIS A 76 0.72 -1.78 16.73
CA HIS A 76 1.71 -0.92 16.09
C HIS A 76 1.08 0.10 15.12
N GLU A 77 0.03 -0.29 14.40
CA GLU A 77 -0.72 0.62 13.53
C GLU A 77 -1.44 1.68 14.39
N ARG A 78 -2.13 1.27 15.46
CA ARG A 78 -2.76 2.20 16.41
C ARG A 78 -1.75 3.16 17.02
N TYR A 79 -0.57 2.67 17.41
CA TYR A 79 0.49 3.53 17.95
C TYR A 79 0.89 4.64 16.97
N LEU A 80 1.07 4.31 15.70
CA LEU A 80 1.44 5.27 14.66
C LEU A 80 0.29 6.24 14.36
N MET A 81 -0.93 5.72 14.16
CA MET A 81 -2.12 6.53 13.88
C MET A 81 -2.36 7.57 14.97
N GLU A 82 -2.39 7.15 16.24
CA GLU A 82 -2.69 8.02 17.38
C GLU A 82 -1.64 9.13 17.59
N ARG A 83 -0.47 8.98 17.03
CA ARG A 83 0.61 9.98 17.04
C ARG A 83 0.76 10.73 15.74
N PHE A 84 -0.16 10.49 14.77
CA PHE A 84 -0.10 11.08 13.43
C PHE A 84 1.23 10.81 12.70
N ILE A 85 1.83 9.65 12.94
CA ILE A 85 3.05 9.20 12.28
C ILE A 85 2.66 8.44 11.01
N THR A 86 3.08 8.94 9.85
CA THR A 86 2.79 8.30 8.56
C THR A 86 3.98 7.51 8.03
N ALA A 87 5.15 8.11 7.90
CA ALA A 87 6.35 7.44 7.41
C ALA A 87 7.62 7.83 8.18
N GLY A 88 8.14 9.04 7.98
CA GLY A 88 9.35 9.50 8.66
C GLY A 88 9.16 9.61 10.18
N VAL A 89 10.15 9.17 10.95
CA VAL A 89 10.14 9.23 12.43
C VAL A 89 11.42 9.83 12.96
N THR A 90 11.29 10.59 14.04
CA THR A 90 12.40 10.96 14.92
C THR A 90 12.34 10.06 16.17
N LEU A 91 13.47 9.57 16.60
CA LEU A 91 13.60 8.71 17.78
C LEU A 91 14.16 9.54 18.93
N GLU A 92 13.46 9.55 20.07
CA GLU A 92 13.91 10.21 21.30
C GLU A 92 14.14 9.18 22.40
N GLY A 93 15.31 9.26 23.04
CA GLY A 93 15.70 8.35 24.13
C GLY A 93 15.89 6.91 23.64
N GLY A 94 15.82 5.98 24.58
CA GLY A 94 15.96 4.56 24.33
C GLY A 94 17.38 4.02 24.53
N GLN A 95 17.49 2.71 24.48
CA GLN A 95 18.73 1.94 24.62
C GLN A 95 18.81 0.91 23.51
N ILE A 96 20.01 0.58 23.05
CA ILE A 96 20.20 -0.51 22.08
C ILE A 96 20.36 -1.81 22.86
N GLU A 97 19.45 -2.75 22.63
CA GLU A 97 19.46 -4.10 23.18
C GLU A 97 19.25 -5.10 22.04
N ASN A 98 20.19 -6.03 21.84
CA ASN A 98 20.13 -7.06 20.80
C ASN A 98 19.77 -6.46 19.39
N ASP A 99 20.51 -5.43 18.98
CA ASP A 99 20.34 -4.69 17.72
C ASP A 99 18.96 -4.01 17.53
N ALA A 100 18.16 -3.92 18.57
CA ALA A 100 16.90 -3.21 18.59
C ALA A 100 16.97 -1.98 19.51
N LEU A 101 16.39 -0.87 19.08
CA LEU A 101 16.19 0.30 19.93
C LEU A 101 14.94 0.07 20.79
N VAL A 102 15.13 -0.07 22.10
CA VAL A 102 14.05 -0.27 23.08
C VAL A 102 13.80 0.98 23.92
N ASN A 103 12.58 1.09 24.46
CA ASN A 103 12.17 2.19 25.34
C ASN A 103 12.34 3.59 24.73
N CYS A 104 12.29 3.70 23.38
CA CYS A 104 12.32 4.97 22.67
C CYS A 104 10.92 5.53 22.43
N LYS A 105 10.82 6.85 22.29
CA LYS A 105 9.63 7.54 21.86
C LYS A 105 9.74 7.86 20.37
N LEU A 106 8.68 7.56 19.62
CA LEU A 106 8.58 7.93 18.21
C LEU A 106 7.81 9.24 18.06
N LEU A 107 8.37 10.17 17.31
CA LEU A 107 7.74 11.42 16.91
C LEU A 107 7.63 11.47 15.38
N PRO A 108 6.62 12.15 14.81
CA PRO A 108 6.54 12.35 13.38
C PRO A 108 7.70 13.19 12.86
N SER A 109 8.27 12.80 11.72
CA SER A 109 9.29 13.54 10.97
C SER A 109 8.83 13.69 9.52
N PRO A 110 7.89 14.63 9.22
CA PRO A 110 7.22 14.71 7.93
C PRO A 110 8.16 15.09 6.79
N ASP A 111 9.28 15.75 7.08
CA ASP A 111 10.23 16.23 6.06
C ASP A 111 11.35 15.22 5.77
N PHE A 112 11.44 14.16 6.56
CA PHE A 112 12.49 13.15 6.35
C PHE A 112 12.26 12.34 5.07
N ARG A 113 13.23 12.38 4.18
CA ARG A 113 13.27 11.58 2.93
C ARG A 113 14.59 10.83 2.87
N PRO A 114 14.60 9.51 3.04
CA PRO A 114 15.81 8.70 2.96
C PRO A 114 16.33 8.64 1.52
N ALA A 115 17.64 8.61 1.36
CA ALA A 115 18.29 8.20 0.13
C ALA A 115 18.36 6.66 0.13
N LEU A 116 17.46 6.01 -0.59
CA LEU A 116 17.36 4.55 -0.63
C LEU A 116 18.33 3.98 -1.66
N LYS A 117 19.04 2.92 -1.28
CA LYS A 117 19.86 2.10 -2.20
C LYS A 117 18.95 1.18 -2.99
N VAL A 118 18.94 1.31 -4.29
CA VAL A 118 18.06 0.58 -5.21
C VAL A 118 18.84 -0.41 -6.04
N VAL A 119 18.37 -1.64 -6.14
CA VAL A 119 18.86 -2.65 -7.09
C VAL A 119 17.72 -3.09 -8.00
N SER A 120 17.98 -3.15 -9.30
CA SER A 120 17.13 -3.87 -10.25
C SER A 120 17.58 -5.32 -10.34
N LEU A 121 16.61 -6.24 -10.28
CA LEU A 121 16.82 -7.67 -10.41
C LEU A 121 16.00 -8.19 -11.57
N ASP A 122 16.65 -8.97 -12.44
CA ASP A 122 16.03 -9.68 -13.54
C ASP A 122 16.67 -11.07 -13.72
N ILE A 123 15.94 -12.04 -14.26
CA ILE A 123 16.45 -13.39 -14.52
C ILE A 123 16.11 -13.81 -15.93
N GLU A 124 16.96 -14.68 -16.49
CA GLU A 124 16.63 -15.43 -17.71
C GLU A 124 16.49 -16.92 -17.42
N THR A 125 15.53 -17.54 -18.11
CA THR A 125 15.15 -18.95 -17.86
C THR A 125 14.91 -19.69 -19.17
N SER A 126 14.93 -21.05 -19.11
CA SER A 126 14.36 -21.87 -20.15
C SER A 126 12.83 -21.72 -20.23
N GLN A 127 12.23 -22.28 -21.30
CA GLN A 127 10.78 -22.43 -21.43
C GLN A 127 10.13 -23.21 -20.28
N HIS A 128 10.90 -24.02 -19.56
CA HIS A 128 10.45 -24.79 -18.38
C HIS A 128 10.71 -24.06 -17.05
N GLN A 129 11.05 -22.76 -17.09
CA GLN A 129 11.41 -21.94 -15.94
C GLN A 129 12.63 -22.47 -15.17
N GLU A 130 13.60 -23.04 -15.88
CA GLU A 130 14.89 -23.41 -15.32
C GLU A 130 15.83 -22.22 -15.42
N LEU A 131 16.45 -21.83 -14.31
CA LEU A 131 17.28 -20.64 -14.18
C LEU A 131 18.55 -20.74 -15.04
N TYR A 132 18.81 -19.73 -15.89
CA TYR A 132 20.00 -19.55 -16.72
C TYR A 132 20.91 -18.45 -16.22
N SER A 133 20.34 -17.27 -15.90
CA SER A 133 21.12 -16.14 -15.38
C SER A 133 20.35 -15.31 -14.38
N ILE A 134 21.09 -14.56 -13.55
CA ILE A 134 20.59 -13.57 -12.60
C ILE A 134 21.35 -12.29 -12.82
N ALA A 135 20.68 -11.19 -13.16
CA ALA A 135 21.28 -9.88 -13.34
C ALA A 135 20.93 -8.94 -12.18
N LEU A 136 21.89 -8.15 -11.75
CA LEU A 136 21.75 -7.12 -10.71
C LEU A 136 22.40 -5.83 -11.16
N ASP A 137 21.64 -4.74 -11.20
CA ASP A 137 22.09 -3.39 -11.57
C ASP A 137 21.56 -2.31 -10.63
N GLY A 138 22.17 -1.13 -10.62
CA GLY A 138 21.77 0.02 -9.79
C GLY A 138 22.59 0.20 -8.52
N MET A 139 23.48 -0.74 -8.22
CA MET A 139 24.47 -0.67 -7.16
C MET A 139 25.89 -0.59 -7.76
N PRO A 140 26.92 -0.17 -7.00
CA PRO A 140 28.29 -0.11 -7.53
C PRO A 140 28.80 -1.43 -8.11
N GLU A 141 28.40 -2.57 -7.53
CA GLU A 141 28.71 -3.91 -8.03
C GLU A 141 27.60 -4.37 -8.96
N ARG A 142 27.75 -4.07 -10.26
CA ARG A 142 26.89 -4.60 -11.33
C ARG A 142 27.35 -6.00 -11.70
N VAL A 143 26.44 -6.99 -11.74
CA VAL A 143 26.83 -8.37 -11.95
C VAL A 143 25.75 -9.19 -12.66
N VAL A 144 26.20 -10.15 -13.48
CA VAL A 144 25.37 -11.25 -13.98
C VAL A 144 25.98 -12.58 -13.54
N TYR A 145 25.22 -13.37 -12.84
CA TYR A 145 25.55 -14.78 -12.54
C TYR A 145 24.97 -15.64 -13.66
N MET A 146 25.84 -16.41 -14.34
CA MET A 146 25.48 -17.25 -15.49
C MET A 146 25.74 -18.72 -15.19
N LEU A 147 24.78 -19.57 -15.47
CA LEU A 147 24.94 -21.03 -15.28
C LEU A 147 25.91 -21.64 -16.30
N GLY A 148 26.80 -22.50 -15.82
CA GLY A 148 27.74 -23.31 -16.60
C GLY A 148 29.13 -22.69 -16.69
N GLU A 149 29.94 -23.19 -17.61
CA GLU A 149 31.33 -22.75 -17.83
C GLU A 149 31.40 -21.63 -18.86
N PRO A 150 32.45 -20.76 -18.78
CA PRO A 150 32.71 -19.77 -19.82
C PRO A 150 33.04 -20.45 -21.14
N PRO A 151 32.60 -19.92 -22.30
CA PRO A 151 33.09 -20.36 -23.60
C PRO A 151 34.64 -20.16 -23.71
N ALA A 152 35.31 -21.02 -24.44
CA ALA A 152 36.81 -21.02 -24.52
C ALA A 152 37.38 -19.66 -24.93
N ASP A 153 36.70 -18.95 -25.82
CA ASP A 153 37.14 -17.65 -26.37
C ASP A 153 36.28 -16.49 -25.83
N ALA A 154 35.59 -16.65 -24.68
CA ALA A 154 34.68 -15.64 -24.15
C ALA A 154 35.46 -14.38 -23.75
N VAL A 155 35.10 -13.26 -24.36
CA VAL A 155 35.52 -11.92 -23.93
C VAL A 155 34.51 -11.38 -22.93
N PRO A 156 34.92 -11.01 -21.71
CA PRO A 156 33.98 -10.43 -20.73
C PRO A 156 33.33 -9.16 -21.28
N PRO A 157 32.00 -9.03 -21.20
CA PRO A 157 31.32 -7.81 -21.59
C PRO A 157 31.80 -6.62 -20.74
N PRO A 158 31.92 -5.42 -21.33
CA PRO A 158 32.28 -4.23 -20.56
C PRO A 158 31.12 -3.76 -19.66
N GLY A 159 31.47 -3.12 -18.53
CA GLY A 159 30.55 -2.37 -17.71
C GLY A 159 29.86 -3.15 -16.59
N PHE A 160 30.00 -4.48 -16.51
CA PHE A 160 29.54 -5.32 -15.41
C PHE A 160 30.39 -6.58 -15.24
N ALA A 161 30.30 -7.23 -14.09
CA ALA A 161 30.97 -8.50 -13.85
C ALA A 161 30.10 -9.67 -14.35
N LEU A 162 30.65 -10.52 -15.23
CA LEU A 162 30.03 -11.78 -15.64
C LEU A 162 30.67 -12.93 -14.87
N ILE A 163 29.92 -13.59 -14.00
CA ILE A 163 30.40 -14.65 -13.12
C ILE A 163 29.70 -15.98 -13.50
N TYR A 164 30.48 -16.94 -13.96
CA TYR A 164 29.98 -18.27 -14.28
C TYR A 164 29.88 -19.14 -13.04
N CYS A 165 28.76 -19.82 -12.90
CA CYS A 165 28.43 -20.69 -11.77
C CYS A 165 28.21 -22.13 -12.26
N ALA A 166 28.95 -23.09 -11.73
CA ALA A 166 28.85 -24.49 -12.14
C ALA A 166 27.46 -25.11 -11.87
N THR A 167 26.72 -24.57 -10.90
CA THR A 167 25.40 -25.09 -10.50
C THR A 167 24.44 -23.95 -10.17
N ARG A 168 23.12 -24.21 -10.28
CA ARG A 168 22.08 -23.28 -9.83
C ARG A 168 22.17 -22.99 -8.34
N LYS A 169 22.59 -23.98 -7.53
CA LYS A 169 22.88 -23.76 -6.11
C LYS A 169 23.94 -22.67 -5.91
N ALA A 170 25.04 -22.74 -6.65
CA ALA A 170 26.08 -21.71 -6.56
C ALA A 170 25.58 -20.31 -6.97
N MET A 171 24.67 -20.22 -7.94
CA MET A 171 24.04 -18.95 -8.31
C MET A 171 23.24 -18.36 -7.13
N ILE A 172 22.42 -19.17 -6.45
CA ILE A 172 21.65 -18.74 -5.27
C ILE A 172 22.58 -18.34 -4.12
N ASP A 173 23.65 -19.11 -3.88
CA ASP A 173 24.62 -18.79 -2.83
C ASP A 173 25.34 -17.45 -3.13
N HIS A 174 25.78 -17.21 -4.37
CA HIS A 174 26.35 -15.94 -4.81
C HIS A 174 25.37 -14.78 -4.69
N LEU A 175 24.10 -14.98 -5.06
CA LEU A 175 23.05 -13.99 -4.91
C LEU A 175 22.85 -13.59 -3.43
N ASN A 176 22.76 -14.57 -2.54
CA ASN A 176 22.67 -14.33 -1.10
C ASN A 176 23.84 -13.51 -0.56
N GLU A 177 25.08 -13.86 -0.96
CA GLU A 177 26.29 -13.13 -0.56
C GLU A 177 26.32 -11.71 -1.13
N TRP A 178 25.89 -11.51 -2.37
CA TRP A 178 25.81 -10.19 -2.99
C TRP A 178 24.88 -9.27 -2.18
N PHE A 179 23.71 -9.78 -1.76
CA PHE A 179 22.74 -9.03 -0.94
C PHE A 179 23.29 -8.66 0.45
N VAL A 180 24.16 -9.49 1.01
CA VAL A 180 24.87 -9.17 2.27
C VAL A 180 25.89 -8.07 2.06
N ARG A 181 26.71 -8.14 1.00
CA ARG A 181 27.79 -7.17 0.72
C ARG A 181 27.26 -5.80 0.32
N ASN A 182 26.26 -5.75 -0.55
CA ASN A 182 25.76 -4.50 -1.13
C ASN A 182 24.66 -3.85 -0.31
N ASP A 183 23.91 -4.63 0.44
CA ASP A 183 22.83 -4.20 1.34
C ASP A 183 21.85 -3.18 0.73
N PRO A 184 21.15 -3.50 -0.39
CA PRO A 184 20.15 -2.60 -0.96
C PRO A 184 18.94 -2.44 -0.05
N ASP A 185 18.28 -1.26 -0.10
CA ASP A 185 17.03 -1.00 0.61
C ASP A 185 15.82 -1.47 -0.20
N VAL A 186 15.88 -1.29 -1.52
CA VAL A 186 14.79 -1.53 -2.45
C VAL A 186 15.24 -2.44 -3.59
N ILE A 187 14.44 -3.45 -3.86
CA ILE A 187 14.55 -4.30 -5.05
C ILE A 187 13.46 -3.84 -6.03
N VAL A 188 13.84 -3.50 -7.24
CA VAL A 188 12.90 -3.21 -8.33
C VAL A 188 13.06 -4.24 -9.43
N GLY A 189 12.04 -4.45 -10.24
CA GLY A 189 12.06 -5.33 -11.40
C GLY A 189 10.74 -5.28 -12.15
N TRP A 190 10.61 -6.10 -13.20
CA TRP A 190 9.44 -6.14 -14.06
C TRP A 190 8.69 -7.46 -13.90
N SER A 191 7.54 -7.46 -13.24
CA SER A 191 6.86 -8.66 -12.75
C SER A 191 7.67 -9.45 -11.72
N VAL A 192 8.60 -8.79 -11.05
CA VAL A 192 9.63 -9.38 -10.20
C VAL A 192 9.09 -10.27 -9.08
N ILE A 193 7.91 -9.93 -8.51
CA ILE A 193 7.29 -10.73 -7.45
C ILE A 193 6.63 -11.97 -8.04
N GLN A 194 5.92 -11.83 -9.18
CA GLN A 194 5.12 -12.91 -9.72
C GLN A 194 5.93 -13.89 -10.56
N PHE A 195 7.11 -13.50 -11.02
CA PHE A 195 7.98 -14.34 -11.84
C PHE A 195 9.36 -14.54 -11.20
N ASP A 196 10.24 -13.57 -11.20
CA ASP A 196 11.66 -13.71 -10.85
C ASP A 196 11.88 -14.31 -9.45
N LEU A 197 11.31 -13.69 -8.43
CA LEU A 197 11.46 -14.15 -7.05
C LEU A 197 10.83 -15.53 -6.83
N ARG A 198 9.77 -15.88 -7.56
CA ARG A 198 9.18 -17.22 -7.50
C ARG A 198 10.08 -18.29 -8.13
N VAL A 199 10.67 -17.98 -9.27
CA VAL A 199 11.63 -18.89 -9.92
C VAL A 199 12.86 -19.08 -9.05
N LEU A 200 13.39 -17.98 -8.48
CA LEU A 200 14.53 -18.05 -7.55
C LEU A 200 14.20 -18.88 -6.30
N GLN A 201 13.00 -18.70 -5.72
CA GLN A 201 12.57 -19.51 -4.58
C GLN A 201 12.46 -20.98 -4.95
N LYS A 202 11.79 -21.29 -6.07
CA LYS A 202 11.68 -22.67 -6.57
C LYS A 202 13.06 -23.28 -6.83
N THR A 203 13.97 -22.53 -7.46
CA THR A 203 15.33 -22.98 -7.71
C THR A 203 16.09 -23.29 -6.42
N ALA A 204 15.93 -22.43 -5.39
CA ALA A 204 16.54 -22.67 -4.09
C ALA A 204 15.98 -23.95 -3.43
N ASP A 205 14.65 -24.13 -3.48
CA ASP A 205 13.97 -25.32 -2.93
C ASP A 205 14.43 -26.60 -3.66
N ASP A 206 14.45 -26.58 -4.99
CA ASP A 206 14.90 -27.71 -5.84
C ASP A 206 16.38 -28.09 -5.60
N CYS A 207 17.22 -27.09 -5.25
CA CYS A 207 18.63 -27.27 -4.93
C CYS A 207 18.90 -27.55 -3.44
N ALA A 208 17.87 -27.68 -2.61
CA ALA A 208 17.95 -27.83 -1.16
C ALA A 208 18.85 -26.74 -0.49
N THR A 209 18.72 -25.50 -0.94
CA THR A 209 19.37 -24.32 -0.36
C THR A 209 18.34 -23.28 0.04
N LEU A 210 18.76 -22.19 0.70
CA LEU A 210 17.86 -21.14 1.16
C LEU A 210 18.04 -19.87 0.33
N LEU A 211 16.94 -19.23 -0.04
CA LEU A 211 16.93 -17.88 -0.62
C LEU A 211 16.81 -16.85 0.51
N LEU A 212 17.92 -16.16 0.80
CA LEU A 212 18.09 -15.30 2.00
C LEU A 212 18.34 -13.83 1.59
N LEU A 213 17.39 -13.23 0.91
CA LEU A 213 17.51 -11.86 0.39
C LEU A 213 17.15 -10.78 1.42
N GLY A 214 16.48 -11.11 2.51
CA GLY A 214 16.20 -10.18 3.60
C GLY A 214 17.45 -9.81 4.40
N ARG A 215 17.39 -8.67 5.13
CA ARG A 215 18.45 -8.31 6.10
C ARG A 215 18.57 -9.39 7.16
N GLU A 216 19.76 -9.51 7.77
CA GLU A 216 20.11 -10.59 8.73
C GLU A 216 19.95 -11.99 8.11
N ARG A 217 20.15 -12.12 6.79
CA ARG A 217 19.98 -13.38 6.05
C ARG A 217 18.59 -14.01 6.26
N ARG A 218 17.54 -13.21 6.27
CA ARG A 218 16.17 -13.69 6.46
C ARG A 218 15.53 -14.07 5.13
N PRO A 219 14.71 -15.13 5.10
CA PRO A 219 14.00 -15.54 3.89
C PRO A 219 12.85 -14.58 3.56
N ILE A 220 12.36 -14.67 2.33
CA ILE A 220 11.12 -14.02 1.88
C ILE A 220 9.92 -14.60 2.62
N VAL A 221 8.98 -13.76 3.04
CA VAL A 221 7.74 -14.18 3.69
C VAL A 221 6.62 -14.20 2.66
N TRP A 222 6.39 -15.35 2.05
CA TRP A 222 5.35 -15.49 1.03
C TRP A 222 3.95 -15.44 1.63
N ARG A 223 3.05 -14.69 0.99
CA ARG A 223 1.62 -14.58 1.38
C ARG A 223 0.75 -14.60 0.14
N THR A 224 -0.33 -15.36 0.19
CA THR A 224 -1.34 -15.39 -0.89
C THR A 224 -2.25 -14.18 -0.82
N HIS A 225 -2.61 -13.64 -1.98
CA HIS A 225 -3.61 -12.58 -2.07
C HIS A 225 -5.01 -13.16 -1.79
N PRO A 226 -5.81 -12.59 -0.86
CA PRO A 226 -7.09 -13.18 -0.46
C PRO A 226 -8.16 -13.20 -1.57
N GLY A 227 -8.06 -12.31 -2.56
CA GLY A 227 -9.06 -12.18 -3.62
C GLY A 227 -8.56 -12.47 -5.04
N LYS A 228 -7.26 -12.82 -5.22
CA LYS A 228 -6.70 -13.15 -6.55
C LYS A 228 -5.99 -14.48 -6.48
N GLN A 229 -6.56 -15.51 -7.09
CA GLN A 229 -5.94 -16.83 -7.14
C GLN A 229 -4.57 -16.79 -7.82
N GLY A 230 -3.56 -17.41 -7.22
CA GLY A 230 -2.20 -17.50 -7.74
C GLY A 230 -1.36 -16.22 -7.61
N TYR A 231 -1.93 -15.10 -7.11
CA TYR A 231 -1.19 -13.89 -6.86
C TYR A 231 -0.54 -13.90 -5.47
N LEU A 232 0.75 -13.58 -5.41
CA LEU A 232 1.54 -13.61 -4.19
C LEU A 232 2.06 -12.22 -3.80
N PHE A 233 2.18 -12.02 -2.51
CA PHE A 233 2.99 -10.96 -1.92
C PHE A 233 4.30 -11.56 -1.41
N ALA A 234 5.38 -10.80 -1.51
CA ALA A 234 6.72 -11.19 -1.09
C ALA A 234 7.33 -10.20 -0.06
N PRO A 235 6.70 -9.97 1.11
CA PRO A 235 7.33 -9.15 2.14
C PRO A 235 8.71 -9.67 2.47
N MET A 236 9.69 -8.79 2.40
CA MET A 236 11.09 -9.13 2.63
C MET A 236 11.57 -8.42 3.89
N PRO A 237 11.98 -9.16 4.93
CA PRO A 237 12.42 -8.54 6.18
C PRO A 237 13.57 -7.55 5.97
N GLY A 238 13.37 -6.30 6.38
CA GLY A 238 14.36 -5.23 6.29
C GLY A 238 14.58 -4.61 4.92
N ARG A 239 13.86 -5.05 3.87
CA ARG A 239 13.92 -4.52 2.50
C ARG A 239 12.52 -4.35 1.92
N VAL A 240 12.45 -3.63 0.81
CA VAL A 240 11.22 -3.39 0.06
C VAL A 240 11.36 -3.98 -1.34
N VAL A 241 10.30 -4.59 -1.86
CA VAL A 241 10.23 -5.05 -3.25
C VAL A 241 9.15 -4.25 -3.98
N ILE A 242 9.51 -3.57 -5.05
CA ILE A 242 8.61 -2.75 -5.86
C ILE A 242 8.57 -3.30 -7.29
N ASP A 243 7.43 -3.88 -7.65
CA ASP A 243 7.15 -4.29 -9.01
C ASP A 243 6.84 -3.08 -9.89
N GLY A 244 7.56 -2.94 -11.03
CA GLY A 244 7.41 -1.80 -11.93
C GLY A 244 6.01 -1.68 -12.54
N ILE A 245 5.38 -2.80 -12.89
CA ILE A 245 4.03 -2.81 -13.47
C ILE A 245 3.00 -2.32 -12.44
N GLU A 246 3.06 -2.86 -11.22
CA GLU A 246 2.13 -2.47 -10.16
C GLU A 246 2.35 -1.01 -9.72
N ALA A 247 3.59 -0.56 -9.67
CA ALA A 247 3.92 0.83 -9.34
C ALA A 247 3.40 1.83 -10.39
N LEU A 248 3.57 1.52 -11.68
CA LEU A 248 3.04 2.34 -12.78
C LEU A 248 1.51 2.41 -12.76
N ARG A 249 0.86 1.28 -12.56
CA ARG A 249 -0.61 1.22 -12.42
C ARG A 249 -1.10 2.03 -11.20
N ALA A 250 -0.41 1.91 -10.08
CA ALA A 250 -0.73 2.68 -8.88
C ALA A 250 -0.54 4.19 -9.06
N ALA A 251 0.43 4.59 -9.89
CA ALA A 251 0.66 5.97 -10.31
C ALA A 251 -0.24 6.41 -11.49
N ILE A 252 -1.22 5.57 -11.91
CA ILE A 252 -2.17 5.83 -13.00
C ILE A 252 -1.48 6.10 -14.35
N TRP A 253 -0.35 5.47 -14.60
CA TRP A 253 0.18 5.38 -15.95
C TRP A 253 -0.66 4.40 -16.77
N ASN A 254 -0.86 4.73 -18.04
CA ASN A 254 -1.63 3.91 -18.97
C ASN A 254 -0.82 3.72 -20.25
N PHE A 255 -0.65 2.47 -20.65
CA PHE A 255 0.07 2.06 -21.84
C PHE A 255 -0.78 1.07 -22.63
N SER A 256 -0.50 0.92 -23.92
CA SER A 256 -1.16 -0.08 -24.76
C SER A 256 -0.86 -1.50 -24.28
N SER A 257 0.36 -1.73 -23.75
CA SER A 257 0.79 -2.95 -23.07
C SER A 257 1.75 -2.60 -21.92
N PHE A 258 1.69 -3.36 -20.82
CA PHE A 258 2.64 -3.25 -19.71
C PHE A 258 3.84 -4.20 -19.87
N SER A 259 4.13 -4.69 -21.09
CA SER A 259 5.41 -5.36 -21.32
C SER A 259 6.58 -4.36 -21.16
N LEU A 260 7.74 -4.83 -20.69
CA LEU A 260 8.91 -3.97 -20.53
C LEU A 260 9.31 -3.34 -21.88
N GLU A 261 9.23 -4.09 -22.96
CA GLU A 261 9.45 -3.62 -24.33
C GLU A 261 8.58 -2.41 -24.68
N ASN A 262 7.24 -2.55 -24.53
CA ASN A 262 6.32 -1.48 -24.90
C ASN A 262 6.51 -0.23 -24.02
N VAL A 263 6.66 -0.42 -22.72
CA VAL A 263 6.81 0.71 -21.79
C VAL A 263 8.15 1.43 -21.99
N SER A 264 9.24 0.70 -22.22
CA SER A 264 10.54 1.31 -22.52
C SER A 264 10.51 2.04 -23.86
N GLN A 265 9.88 1.49 -24.88
CA GLN A 265 9.72 2.16 -26.18
C GLN A 265 8.92 3.47 -26.05
N GLU A 266 7.76 3.43 -25.33
CA GLU A 266 6.91 4.62 -25.16
C GLU A 266 7.58 5.72 -24.29
N LEU A 267 8.28 5.34 -23.24
CA LEU A 267 8.87 6.30 -22.29
C LEU A 267 10.29 6.74 -22.65
N LEU A 268 11.13 5.84 -23.16
CA LEU A 268 12.55 6.08 -23.37
C LEU A 268 12.91 6.20 -24.86
N GLY A 269 12.05 5.76 -25.77
CA GLY A 269 12.34 5.64 -27.20
C GLY A 269 13.31 4.51 -27.53
N GLU A 270 13.48 3.57 -26.59
CA GLU A 270 14.42 2.43 -26.69
C GLU A 270 13.67 1.16 -26.35
N GLY A 271 13.88 0.10 -27.13
CA GLY A 271 13.31 -1.24 -26.90
C GLY A 271 14.35 -2.23 -26.40
N LYS A 272 13.90 -3.45 -26.22
CA LYS A 272 14.75 -4.62 -25.98
C LYS A 272 15.52 -4.99 -27.23
N ASP A 273 16.65 -5.66 -27.02
CA ASP A 273 17.54 -6.13 -28.09
C ASP A 273 16.98 -7.31 -28.90
N ILE A 274 15.94 -7.98 -28.35
CA ILE A 274 15.24 -9.11 -28.99
C ILE A 274 13.81 -8.67 -29.30
N GLY A 275 13.47 -8.66 -30.60
CA GLY A 275 12.13 -8.30 -31.11
C GLY A 275 11.04 -9.34 -30.78
N ASP A 276 10.12 -9.60 -31.65
CA ASP A 276 8.85 -10.32 -31.49
C ASP A 276 8.77 -11.46 -30.48
N GLU A 277 7.68 -11.51 -29.68
CA GLU A 277 7.42 -12.50 -28.64
C GLU A 277 7.47 -13.98 -29.09
N TYR A 278 7.24 -14.26 -30.37
CA TYR A 278 7.22 -15.63 -30.89
C TYR A 278 8.62 -16.25 -30.98
N ASP A 279 9.67 -15.45 -31.14
CA ASP A 279 11.07 -15.92 -31.25
C ASP A 279 11.87 -15.70 -29.96
N LYS A 280 11.33 -14.96 -28.97
CA LYS A 280 12.09 -14.56 -27.78
C LYS A 280 12.65 -15.75 -26.99
N MET A 281 11.84 -16.76 -26.70
CA MET A 281 12.29 -17.92 -25.93
C MET A 281 13.31 -18.75 -26.71
N ALA A 282 13.12 -18.90 -28.01
CA ALA A 282 14.09 -19.59 -28.88
C ALA A 282 15.43 -18.85 -28.91
N GLU A 283 15.40 -17.51 -28.96
CA GLU A 283 16.63 -16.70 -28.97
C GLU A 283 17.34 -16.71 -27.62
N ILE A 284 16.62 -16.69 -26.48
CA ILE A 284 17.21 -16.88 -25.14
C ILE A 284 17.90 -18.23 -25.05
N GLU A 285 17.22 -19.30 -25.50
CA GLU A 285 17.78 -20.66 -25.52
C GLU A 285 19.02 -20.73 -26.41
N ARG A 286 18.97 -20.18 -27.63
CA ARG A 286 20.12 -20.12 -28.54
C ARG A 286 21.30 -19.37 -27.91
N ARG A 287 21.09 -18.18 -27.35
CA ARG A 287 22.16 -17.40 -26.69
C ARG A 287 22.73 -18.16 -25.49
N TYR A 288 21.88 -18.84 -24.71
CA TYR A 288 22.38 -19.64 -23.60
C TYR A 288 23.29 -20.78 -24.06
N GLN A 289 23.00 -21.43 -25.19
CA GLN A 289 23.81 -22.53 -25.72
C GLN A 289 25.04 -22.05 -26.45
N GLU A 290 24.92 -20.98 -27.25
CA GLU A 290 25.91 -20.56 -28.21
C GLU A 290 26.69 -19.28 -27.80
N ASP A 291 26.04 -18.35 -27.08
CA ASP A 291 26.60 -17.02 -26.77
C ASP A 291 26.13 -16.50 -25.41
N LYS A 292 26.58 -17.13 -24.34
CA LYS A 292 26.28 -16.71 -22.96
C LYS A 292 26.66 -15.25 -22.65
N PRO A 293 27.76 -14.67 -23.16
CA PRO A 293 28.02 -13.24 -23.00
C PRO A 293 26.91 -12.36 -23.56
N ALA A 294 26.37 -12.66 -24.74
CA ALA A 294 25.24 -11.91 -25.31
C ALA A 294 23.96 -12.04 -24.51
N LEU A 295 23.71 -13.22 -23.90
CA LEU A 295 22.59 -13.40 -22.96
C LEU A 295 22.79 -12.56 -21.71
N ALA A 296 24.01 -12.47 -21.19
CA ALA A 296 24.31 -11.66 -20.02
C ALA A 296 24.10 -10.15 -20.29
N VAL A 297 24.51 -9.67 -21.48
CA VAL A 297 24.27 -8.29 -21.93
C VAL A 297 22.77 -8.03 -22.03
N TYR A 298 22.00 -8.96 -22.56
CA TYR A 298 20.55 -8.85 -22.66
C TYR A 298 19.89 -8.76 -21.26
N ASN A 299 20.25 -9.66 -20.35
CA ASN A 299 19.70 -9.72 -19.00
C ASN A 299 20.00 -8.44 -18.17
N ILE A 300 21.24 -7.93 -18.22
CA ILE A 300 21.59 -6.69 -17.51
C ILE A 300 20.93 -5.46 -18.15
N ARG A 301 20.67 -5.50 -19.46
CA ARG A 301 19.94 -4.42 -20.16
C ARG A 301 18.50 -4.31 -19.68
N ASP A 302 17.82 -5.41 -19.40
CA ASP A 302 16.48 -5.40 -18.83
C ASP A 302 16.48 -4.72 -17.45
N CYS A 303 17.47 -4.99 -16.59
CA CYS A 303 17.65 -4.27 -15.32
C CYS A 303 17.84 -2.76 -15.54
N GLU A 304 18.69 -2.37 -16.51
CA GLU A 304 18.95 -0.96 -16.82
C GLU A 304 17.69 -0.23 -17.31
N LEU A 305 16.90 -0.85 -18.18
CA LEU A 305 15.64 -0.29 -18.66
C LEU A 305 14.66 -0.05 -17.51
N VAL A 306 14.54 -0.99 -16.56
CA VAL A 306 13.71 -0.83 -15.37
C VAL A 306 14.15 0.39 -14.55
N LEU A 307 15.43 0.52 -14.24
CA LEU A 307 15.97 1.67 -13.49
C LEU A 307 15.68 2.99 -14.19
N ARG A 308 15.86 3.07 -15.51
CA ARG A 308 15.59 4.27 -16.31
C ARG A 308 14.11 4.62 -16.38
N ILE A 309 13.22 3.62 -16.41
CA ILE A 309 11.76 3.83 -16.30
C ILE A 309 11.44 4.42 -14.93
N PHE A 310 11.98 3.86 -13.83
CA PHE A 310 11.78 4.40 -12.49
C PHE A 310 12.27 5.83 -12.33
N GLU A 311 13.40 6.16 -12.92
CA GLU A 311 13.95 7.52 -12.94
C GLU A 311 13.08 8.48 -13.75
N LYS A 312 12.72 8.13 -14.99
CA LYS A 312 11.91 8.94 -15.91
C LYS A 312 10.53 9.24 -15.32
N THR A 313 9.90 8.26 -14.70
CA THR A 313 8.54 8.36 -14.14
C THR A 313 8.52 8.79 -12.69
N LYS A 314 9.69 8.89 -12.04
CA LYS A 314 9.84 9.19 -10.60
C LYS A 314 9.04 8.24 -9.69
N LEU A 315 8.96 6.97 -10.06
CA LEU A 315 8.11 5.99 -9.35
C LEU A 315 8.52 5.78 -7.90
N LEU A 316 9.83 5.74 -7.60
CA LEU A 316 10.29 5.59 -6.22
C LEU A 316 9.89 6.79 -5.36
N GLN A 317 10.06 8.01 -5.90
CA GLN A 317 9.62 9.23 -5.22
C GLN A 317 8.10 9.21 -5.00
N PHE A 318 7.33 8.81 -6.02
CA PHE A 318 5.88 8.67 -5.89
C PHE A 318 5.50 7.68 -4.78
N ALA A 319 6.15 6.51 -4.72
CA ALA A 319 5.90 5.50 -3.69
C ALA A 319 6.23 6.04 -2.28
N MET A 320 7.35 6.75 -2.12
CA MET A 320 7.72 7.41 -0.86
C MET A 320 6.70 8.48 -0.45
N GLU A 321 6.32 9.38 -1.37
CA GLU A 321 5.34 10.44 -1.08
C GLU A 321 3.96 9.86 -0.75
N ARG A 322 3.60 8.75 -1.41
CA ARG A 322 2.38 8.03 -1.09
C ARG A 322 2.44 7.43 0.32
N ALA A 323 3.54 6.80 0.73
CA ALA A 323 3.73 6.30 2.09
C ALA A 323 3.63 7.44 3.13
N HIS A 324 4.28 8.58 2.87
CA HIS A 324 4.20 9.77 3.70
C HIS A 324 2.79 10.35 3.81
N THR A 325 2.01 10.24 2.73
CA THR A 325 0.62 10.76 2.70
C THR A 325 -0.37 9.80 3.36
N THR A 326 -0.14 8.49 3.26
CA THR A 326 -1.13 7.46 3.66
C THR A 326 -0.85 6.79 4.99
N GLY A 327 0.39 6.79 5.46
CA GLY A 327 0.82 5.96 6.59
C GLY A 327 0.98 4.48 6.25
N LEU A 328 0.87 4.10 4.96
CA LEU A 328 1.06 2.72 4.51
C LEU A 328 2.53 2.45 4.18
N GLN A 329 2.90 1.18 4.13
CA GLN A 329 4.23 0.77 3.69
C GLN A 329 4.46 1.18 2.23
N ILE A 330 5.71 1.45 1.87
CA ILE A 330 6.08 1.98 0.56
C ILE A 330 5.73 1.03 -0.60
N ASP A 331 5.77 -0.28 -0.38
CA ASP A 331 5.41 -1.35 -1.32
C ASP A 331 3.92 -1.72 -1.30
N HIS A 332 3.12 -1.11 -0.43
CA HIS A 332 1.70 -1.39 -0.31
C HIS A 332 0.90 -0.57 -1.32
N PHE A 333 0.90 -0.95 -2.58
CA PHE A 333 0.05 -0.34 -3.60
C PHE A 333 -1.42 -0.78 -3.41
N GLY A 334 -2.36 0.16 -3.42
CA GLY A 334 -3.74 -0.06 -3.01
C GLY A 334 -4.00 0.38 -1.56
N GLY A 335 -4.94 -0.27 -0.85
CA GLY A 335 -5.18 -0.03 0.57
C GLY A 335 -5.82 1.32 0.92
N SER A 336 -6.67 1.89 0.05
CA SER A 336 -7.36 3.17 0.31
C SER A 336 -8.16 3.15 1.61
N ILE A 337 -8.75 2.01 2.00
CA ILE A 337 -9.47 1.83 3.27
C ILE A 337 -8.50 1.95 4.47
N ALA A 338 -7.31 1.34 4.37
CA ALA A 338 -6.29 1.44 5.42
C ALA A 338 -5.74 2.87 5.53
N ALA A 339 -5.49 3.55 4.41
CA ALA A 339 -5.09 4.95 4.38
C ALA A 339 -6.16 5.87 5.00
N PHE A 340 -7.43 5.66 4.65
CA PHE A 340 -8.55 6.38 5.25
C PHE A 340 -8.59 6.16 6.77
N SER A 341 -8.52 4.91 7.22
CA SER A 341 -8.52 4.56 8.64
C SER A 341 -7.36 5.20 9.39
N HIS A 342 -6.16 5.21 8.80
CA HIS A 342 -4.97 5.85 9.39
C HIS A 342 -5.19 7.34 9.68
N HIS A 343 -5.89 8.05 8.78
CA HIS A 343 -6.19 9.47 8.97
C HIS A 343 -7.42 9.73 9.82
N TYR A 344 -8.43 8.88 9.71
CA TYR A 344 -9.76 9.15 10.28
C TYR A 344 -9.88 8.72 11.74
N LEU A 345 -9.44 7.50 12.11
CA LEU A 345 -9.55 6.96 13.47
C LEU A 345 -9.02 7.90 14.55
N PRO A 346 -7.76 8.40 14.47
CA PRO A 346 -7.23 9.22 15.55
C PRO A 346 -7.95 10.57 15.73
N ARG A 347 -8.52 11.11 14.64
CA ARG A 347 -9.30 12.36 14.69
C ARG A 347 -10.69 12.11 15.28
N MET A 348 -11.33 11.03 14.88
CA MET A 348 -12.62 10.59 15.40
C MET A 348 -12.55 10.30 16.91
N HIS A 349 -11.48 9.63 17.39
CA HIS A 349 -11.28 9.41 18.83
C HIS A 349 -11.21 10.73 19.60
N ARG A 350 -10.57 11.77 19.04
CA ARG A 350 -10.50 13.10 19.65
C ARG A 350 -11.84 13.84 19.66
N LEU A 351 -12.76 13.45 18.81
CA LEU A 351 -14.16 13.87 18.89
C LEU A 351 -15.00 13.03 19.88
N GLY A 352 -14.36 12.06 20.56
CA GLY A 352 -15.03 11.22 21.57
C GLY A 352 -15.79 10.03 20.99
N TYR A 353 -15.48 9.57 19.77
CA TYR A 353 -16.12 8.44 19.13
C TYR A 353 -15.20 7.23 18.98
N VAL A 354 -15.81 6.05 18.92
CA VAL A 354 -15.19 4.77 18.56
C VAL A 354 -15.84 4.28 17.27
N ALA A 355 -15.04 3.72 16.37
CA ALA A 355 -15.51 3.25 15.08
C ALA A 355 -16.37 1.98 15.18
N PRO A 356 -17.40 1.85 14.33
CA PRO A 356 -18.12 0.60 14.16
C PRO A 356 -17.19 -0.49 13.57
N ASN A 357 -17.62 -1.74 13.66
CA ASN A 357 -16.94 -2.83 12.98
C ASN A 357 -17.35 -2.89 11.50
N VAL A 358 -16.52 -3.59 10.70
CA VAL A 358 -16.88 -3.91 9.32
C VAL A 358 -18.14 -4.78 9.32
N GLY A 359 -19.16 -4.38 8.57
CA GLY A 359 -20.42 -5.10 8.46
C GLY A 359 -21.51 -4.72 9.48
N ASP A 360 -21.22 -3.85 10.48
CA ASP A 360 -22.23 -3.34 11.42
C ASP A 360 -23.29 -2.50 10.68
N ILE A 361 -22.89 -1.77 9.67
CA ILE A 361 -23.79 -0.98 8.82
C ILE A 361 -24.08 -1.80 7.56
N GLN A 362 -25.33 -2.26 7.44
CA GLN A 362 -25.78 -3.01 6.28
C GLN A 362 -26.53 -2.11 5.29
N GLY A 363 -26.49 -2.46 4.01
CA GLY A 363 -27.22 -1.78 2.97
C GLY A 363 -26.68 -2.12 1.58
N LYS A 364 -27.47 -1.81 0.57
CA LYS A 364 -26.99 -1.91 -0.82
C LYS A 364 -26.09 -0.72 -1.11
N SER A 365 -24.98 -0.98 -1.80
CA SER A 365 -24.10 0.09 -2.33
C SER A 365 -24.96 1.09 -3.14
N SER A 366 -24.64 2.37 -3.00
CA SER A 366 -25.26 3.40 -3.84
C SER A 366 -24.97 3.10 -5.30
N PRO A 367 -25.91 3.31 -6.23
CA PRO A 367 -25.60 3.32 -7.64
C PRO A 367 -24.47 4.34 -7.89
N GLY A 368 -23.56 4.01 -8.80
CA GLY A 368 -22.45 4.89 -9.19
C GLY A 368 -22.89 6.26 -9.67
N GLY A 369 -21.94 7.09 -10.08
CA GLY A 369 -22.23 8.43 -10.63
C GLY A 369 -23.18 8.35 -11.83
N TYR A 370 -24.01 9.38 -11.99
CA TYR A 370 -24.90 9.51 -13.13
C TYR A 370 -24.07 9.69 -14.41
N VAL A 371 -24.32 8.85 -15.40
CA VAL A 371 -23.74 8.98 -16.73
C VAL A 371 -24.84 9.47 -17.66
N MET A 372 -24.65 10.65 -18.24
CA MET A 372 -25.57 11.19 -19.23
C MET A 372 -25.45 10.43 -20.54
N ASP A 373 -26.57 10.26 -21.25
CA ASP A 373 -26.55 9.74 -22.60
C ASP A 373 -25.83 10.72 -23.54
N SER A 374 -24.93 10.20 -24.36
CA SER A 374 -24.25 11.01 -25.36
C SER A 374 -25.21 11.36 -26.49
N LYS A 375 -25.06 12.57 -27.04
CA LYS A 375 -25.73 13.00 -28.29
C LYS A 375 -24.65 13.15 -29.36
N PRO A 376 -24.30 12.06 -30.07
CA PRO A 376 -23.28 12.13 -31.10
C PRO A 376 -23.72 13.08 -32.23
N GLY A 377 -22.81 13.88 -32.79
CA GLY A 377 -23.07 14.83 -33.83
C GLY A 377 -21.88 15.73 -34.14
N PHE A 378 -22.03 16.59 -35.15
CA PHE A 378 -21.08 17.65 -35.41
C PHE A 378 -21.59 18.94 -34.75
N TYR A 379 -20.70 19.63 -34.06
CA TYR A 379 -20.99 20.84 -33.30
C TYR A 379 -20.01 21.94 -33.70
N ASP A 380 -20.51 23.15 -33.97
CA ASP A 380 -19.67 24.30 -34.35
C ASP A 380 -18.79 24.77 -33.21
N SER A 381 -19.24 24.62 -31.94
CA SER A 381 -18.50 24.99 -30.76
C SER A 381 -18.82 24.04 -29.61
N VAL A 382 -17.82 23.59 -28.89
CA VAL A 382 -17.94 22.76 -27.70
C VAL A 382 -17.25 23.42 -26.51
N LEU A 383 -18.01 23.64 -25.46
CA LEU A 383 -17.47 24.14 -24.18
C LEU A 383 -17.28 22.94 -23.24
N VAL A 384 -16.04 22.66 -22.85
CA VAL A 384 -15.70 21.61 -21.90
C VAL A 384 -15.47 22.21 -20.52
N LEU A 385 -16.32 21.85 -19.57
CA LEU A 385 -16.22 22.29 -18.17
C LEU A 385 -15.90 21.07 -17.28
N ASP A 386 -14.94 21.23 -16.37
CA ASP A 386 -14.58 20.23 -15.37
C ASP A 386 -14.55 20.82 -13.97
N TYR A 387 -15.10 20.07 -13.02
CA TYR A 387 -15.03 20.46 -11.61
C TYR A 387 -13.67 20.12 -11.01
N LYS A 388 -12.98 21.09 -10.47
CA LYS A 388 -11.72 20.87 -9.75
C LYS A 388 -11.95 19.90 -8.58
N SER A 389 -11.52 18.64 -8.73
CA SER A 389 -11.59 17.60 -7.68
C SER A 389 -13.01 17.43 -7.11
N LEU A 390 -13.95 17.01 -7.95
CA LEU A 390 -15.40 16.98 -7.70
C LEU A 390 -15.78 16.38 -6.34
N TYR A 391 -15.39 15.12 -6.04
CA TYR A 391 -15.72 14.46 -4.77
C TYR A 391 -15.14 15.19 -3.53
N PRO A 392 -13.86 15.55 -3.50
CA PRO A 392 -13.29 16.37 -2.43
C PRO A 392 -14.00 17.71 -2.24
N SER A 393 -14.44 18.38 -3.32
CA SER A 393 -15.18 19.64 -3.23
C SER A 393 -16.53 19.45 -2.53
N ILE A 394 -17.28 18.39 -2.87
CA ILE A 394 -18.56 18.09 -2.25
C ILE A 394 -18.38 17.78 -0.76
N ILE A 395 -17.42 16.94 -0.40
CA ILE A 395 -17.12 16.59 0.99
C ILE A 395 -16.86 17.86 1.80
N ARG A 396 -16.05 18.78 1.30
CA ARG A 396 -15.70 20.02 1.98
C ARG A 396 -16.86 21.02 2.08
N THR A 397 -17.63 21.17 1.01
CA THR A 397 -18.69 22.16 0.93
C THR A 397 -19.90 21.78 1.77
N PHE A 398 -20.26 20.51 1.75
CA PHE A 398 -21.43 20.00 2.45
C PHE A 398 -21.11 19.28 3.75
N LEU A 399 -19.85 19.32 4.20
CA LEU A 399 -19.33 18.70 5.42
C LEU A 399 -19.75 17.23 5.55
N VAL A 400 -19.67 16.49 4.42
CA VAL A 400 -20.04 15.09 4.40
C VAL A 400 -19.02 14.27 5.19
N ASP A 401 -19.48 13.64 6.26
CA ASP A 401 -18.62 12.99 7.26
C ASP A 401 -19.38 11.88 8.02
N PRO A 402 -18.75 10.70 8.29
CA PRO A 402 -19.37 9.63 9.08
C PRO A 402 -19.75 10.04 10.51
N VAL A 403 -18.89 10.73 11.25
CA VAL A 403 -19.22 11.26 12.60
C VAL A 403 -20.26 12.36 12.50
N GLY A 404 -20.10 13.28 11.53
CA GLY A 404 -21.08 14.34 11.28
C GLY A 404 -22.48 13.79 10.97
N PHE A 405 -22.56 12.67 10.26
CA PHE A 405 -23.82 11.96 9.99
C PHE A 405 -24.39 11.30 11.27
N ALA A 406 -23.53 10.63 12.07
CA ALA A 406 -23.96 10.04 13.35
C ALA A 406 -24.50 11.09 14.32
N GLU A 407 -23.86 12.26 14.41
CA GLU A 407 -24.36 13.40 15.17
C GLU A 407 -25.71 13.91 14.62
N GLY A 408 -25.83 13.99 13.28
CA GLY A 408 -27.08 14.44 12.63
C GLY A 408 -28.28 13.52 12.87
N LEU A 409 -28.04 12.20 13.04
CA LEU A 409 -29.09 11.22 13.33
C LEU A 409 -29.70 11.38 14.74
N HIS A 410 -28.91 11.90 15.69
CA HIS A 410 -29.29 12.00 17.10
C HIS A 410 -29.51 13.44 17.57
N ALA A 411 -29.38 14.42 16.67
CA ALA A 411 -29.55 15.84 17.00
C ALA A 411 -31.02 16.19 17.25
N SER A 412 -31.28 16.89 18.35
CA SER A 412 -32.60 17.47 18.66
C SER A 412 -32.86 18.77 17.92
N ASP A 413 -31.82 19.57 17.64
CA ASP A 413 -31.87 20.80 16.87
C ASP A 413 -31.33 20.60 15.46
N THR A 414 -32.21 20.60 14.46
CA THR A 414 -31.87 20.42 13.05
C THR A 414 -31.49 21.71 12.34
N GLU A 415 -31.68 22.89 12.93
CA GLU A 415 -31.35 24.17 12.29
C GLU A 415 -29.84 24.38 12.14
N ARG A 416 -29.06 23.80 13.06
CA ARG A 416 -27.59 23.81 13.04
C ARG A 416 -26.96 22.75 12.16
N LEU A 417 -27.75 21.94 11.46
CA LEU A 417 -27.26 20.87 10.62
C LEU A 417 -27.23 21.30 9.14
N ILE A 418 -26.35 20.64 8.38
CA ILE A 418 -26.37 20.73 6.93
C ILE A 418 -27.29 19.66 6.38
N LYS A 419 -28.31 20.09 5.63
CA LYS A 419 -29.24 19.20 4.93
C LYS A 419 -28.58 18.68 3.64
N GLY A 420 -28.41 17.38 3.55
CA GLY A 420 -27.98 16.67 2.35
C GLY A 420 -29.18 16.07 1.59
N PRO A 421 -28.94 15.44 0.41
CA PRO A 421 -29.94 14.67 -0.31
C PRO A 421 -30.51 13.53 0.54
N GLN A 422 -31.71 13.05 0.17
CA GLN A 422 -32.39 11.94 0.85
C GLN A 422 -32.58 12.16 2.36
N ASN A 423 -32.81 13.41 2.78
CA ASN A 423 -32.95 13.81 4.17
C ASN A 423 -31.77 13.46 5.06
N THR A 424 -30.56 13.35 4.52
CA THR A 424 -29.35 13.23 5.34
C THR A 424 -29.04 14.54 6.03
N LEU A 425 -28.55 14.44 7.28
CA LEU A 425 -28.17 15.58 8.10
C LEU A 425 -26.73 15.41 8.56
N PHE A 426 -25.93 16.46 8.43
CA PHE A 426 -24.53 16.46 8.83
C PHE A 426 -24.24 17.59 9.83
N SER A 427 -23.47 17.29 10.87
CA SER A 427 -23.03 18.28 11.85
C SER A 427 -22.13 19.34 11.21
N ARG A 428 -22.36 20.62 11.53
CA ARG A 428 -21.46 21.73 11.14
C ARG A 428 -20.19 21.79 11.97
N GLU A 429 -20.22 21.32 13.20
CA GLU A 429 -19.17 21.52 14.20
C GLU A 429 -18.33 20.25 14.42
N ARG A 430 -18.94 19.06 14.31
CA ARG A 430 -18.31 17.78 14.65
C ARG A 430 -18.16 16.90 13.42
N HIS A 431 -16.99 16.99 12.79
CA HIS A 431 -16.64 16.26 11.60
C HIS A 431 -15.10 16.10 11.51
N CYS A 432 -14.62 15.14 10.75
CA CYS A 432 -13.19 14.87 10.53
C CYS A 432 -12.81 14.93 9.05
N LEU A 433 -13.59 14.30 8.18
CA LEU A 433 -13.24 14.11 6.78
C LEU A 433 -13.08 15.42 6.00
N PRO A 434 -13.96 16.44 6.16
CA PRO A 434 -13.78 17.73 5.50
C PRO A 434 -12.46 18.42 5.84
N GLU A 435 -11.99 18.30 7.08
CA GLU A 435 -10.71 18.85 7.54
C GLU A 435 -9.52 18.08 6.96
N ILE A 436 -9.60 16.74 6.96
CA ILE A 436 -8.60 15.87 6.35
C ILE A 436 -8.43 16.23 4.87
N VAL A 437 -9.54 16.27 4.13
CA VAL A 437 -9.54 16.61 2.70
C VAL A 437 -9.01 18.03 2.47
N THR A 438 -9.36 19.00 3.34
CA THR A 438 -8.84 20.37 3.25
C THR A 438 -7.33 20.43 3.44
N THR A 439 -6.80 19.67 4.39
CA THR A 439 -5.36 19.59 4.65
C THR A 439 -4.62 19.00 3.45
N LEU A 440 -5.11 17.88 2.92
CA LEU A 440 -4.53 17.23 1.73
C LEU A 440 -4.62 18.14 0.48
N TRP A 441 -5.70 18.89 0.34
CA TRP A 441 -5.88 19.85 -0.75
C TRP A 441 -4.83 20.96 -0.70
N ARG A 442 -4.64 21.58 0.47
CA ARG A 442 -3.63 22.62 0.66
C ARG A 442 -2.23 22.10 0.35
N ALA A 443 -1.88 20.92 0.90
CA ALA A 443 -0.60 20.28 0.62
C ALA A 443 -0.41 20.00 -0.88
N ARG A 444 -1.48 19.63 -1.60
CA ARG A 444 -1.42 19.44 -3.05
C ARG A 444 -1.20 20.74 -3.82
N ASP A 445 -1.87 21.82 -3.43
CA ASP A 445 -1.68 23.13 -4.07
C ASP A 445 -0.26 23.67 -3.81
N GLU A 446 0.33 23.39 -2.65
CA GLU A 446 1.73 23.67 -2.33
C GLU A 446 2.70 22.81 -3.16
N ALA A 447 2.46 21.51 -3.26
CA ALA A 447 3.25 20.60 -4.10
C ALA A 447 3.25 21.04 -5.58
N LYS A 448 2.11 21.50 -6.10
CA LYS A 448 2.02 22.05 -7.46
C LYS A 448 2.86 23.32 -7.64
N ARG A 449 2.79 24.25 -6.67
CA ARG A 449 3.62 25.47 -6.70
C ARG A 449 5.10 25.17 -6.63
N ALA A 450 5.49 24.17 -5.84
CA ALA A 450 6.85 23.67 -5.72
C ALA A 450 7.29 22.78 -6.90
N LYS A 451 6.41 22.51 -7.88
CA LYS A 451 6.63 21.57 -9.00
C LYS A 451 7.04 20.15 -8.55
N ASN A 452 6.59 19.75 -7.36
CA ASN A 452 6.74 18.39 -6.86
C ASN A 452 5.59 17.52 -7.40
N GLU A 453 5.77 17.00 -8.61
CA GLU A 453 4.77 16.19 -9.31
C GLU A 453 4.44 14.87 -8.57
N PRO A 454 5.43 14.09 -8.06
CA PRO A 454 5.15 12.85 -7.33
C PRO A 454 4.25 13.08 -6.12
N LEU A 455 4.53 14.10 -5.31
CA LEU A 455 3.70 14.45 -4.15
C LEU A 455 2.31 14.94 -4.58
N SER A 456 2.24 15.82 -5.58
CA SER A 456 0.95 16.33 -6.09
C SER A 456 0.05 15.20 -6.60
N GLN A 457 0.63 14.20 -7.26
CA GLN A 457 -0.08 13.03 -7.77
C GLN A 457 -0.54 12.11 -6.64
N ALA A 458 0.34 11.79 -5.68
CA ALA A 458 0.00 10.98 -4.51
C ALA A 458 -1.18 11.59 -3.73
N LEU A 459 -1.11 12.90 -3.45
CA LEU A 459 -2.18 13.63 -2.76
C LEU A 459 -3.51 13.63 -3.55
N LYS A 460 -3.46 13.79 -4.88
CA LYS A 460 -4.65 13.69 -5.74
C LYS A 460 -5.33 12.33 -5.62
N LEU A 461 -4.56 11.26 -5.67
CA LEU A 461 -5.07 9.90 -5.63
C LEU A 461 -5.70 9.59 -4.29
N VAL A 462 -5.04 9.94 -3.19
CA VAL A 462 -5.54 9.73 -1.82
C VAL A 462 -6.84 10.49 -1.60
N MET A 463 -6.91 11.78 -1.93
CA MET A 463 -8.14 12.57 -1.77
C MET A 463 -9.32 12.01 -2.56
N ASN A 464 -9.10 11.59 -3.80
CA ASN A 464 -10.16 11.05 -4.65
C ASN A 464 -10.64 9.68 -4.17
N SER A 465 -9.75 8.86 -3.59
CA SER A 465 -10.10 7.53 -3.11
C SER A 465 -11.00 7.56 -1.86
N PHE A 466 -10.96 8.62 -1.05
CA PHE A 466 -11.70 8.69 0.21
C PHE A 466 -13.21 8.69 0.03
N ALA A 467 -13.74 9.27 -1.03
CA ALA A 467 -15.15 9.15 -1.35
C ALA A 467 -15.55 7.71 -1.69
N GLY A 468 -14.74 7.02 -2.49
CA GLY A 468 -14.96 5.61 -2.86
C GLY A 468 -14.90 4.66 -1.66
N VAL A 469 -14.01 4.96 -0.70
CA VAL A 469 -13.88 4.17 0.55
C VAL A 469 -15.19 4.15 1.35
N LEU A 470 -15.92 5.25 1.42
CA LEU A 470 -17.21 5.31 2.12
C LEU A 470 -18.30 4.48 1.44
N GLY A 471 -18.11 4.12 0.18
CA GLY A 471 -19.01 3.24 -0.58
C GLY A 471 -18.58 1.77 -0.62
N ALA A 472 -17.44 1.42 -0.03
CA ALA A 472 -16.89 0.06 -0.02
C ALA A 472 -17.39 -0.71 1.22
N SER A 473 -18.04 -1.86 1.02
CA SER A 473 -18.61 -2.70 2.10
C SER A 473 -17.55 -3.21 3.09
N GLU A 474 -16.30 -3.31 2.64
CA GLU A 474 -15.13 -3.70 3.44
C GLU A 474 -14.64 -2.57 4.36
N CYS A 475 -15.18 -1.36 4.23
CA CYS A 475 -14.86 -0.24 5.09
C CYS A 475 -15.80 -0.19 6.30
N ARG A 476 -15.24 -0.05 7.51
CA ARG A 476 -16.02 0.14 8.74
C ARG A 476 -16.90 1.39 8.76
N PHE A 477 -16.56 2.38 7.93
CA PHE A 477 -17.33 3.62 7.74
C PHE A 477 -18.25 3.56 6.51
N PHE A 478 -18.42 2.38 5.91
CA PHE A 478 -19.40 2.18 4.85
C PHE A 478 -20.76 2.66 5.28
N ASN A 479 -21.36 3.56 4.51
CA ASN A 479 -22.73 4.01 4.76
C ASN A 479 -23.40 4.42 3.44
N PRO A 480 -24.41 3.64 2.99
CA PRO A 480 -25.13 3.94 1.75
C PRO A 480 -25.73 5.34 1.67
N LYS A 481 -26.19 5.90 2.81
CA LYS A 481 -26.75 7.25 2.86
C LYS A 481 -25.68 8.32 2.70
N VAL A 482 -24.51 8.12 3.33
CA VAL A 482 -23.38 9.07 3.23
C VAL A 482 -22.84 9.12 1.81
N ILE A 483 -22.60 7.98 1.17
CA ILE A 483 -22.14 7.95 -0.21
C ILE A 483 -23.19 8.46 -1.21
N SER A 484 -24.47 8.12 -0.97
CA SER A 484 -25.58 8.64 -1.79
C SER A 484 -25.69 10.16 -1.69
N ALA A 485 -25.40 10.76 -0.53
CA ALA A 485 -25.37 12.20 -0.39
C ALA A 485 -24.30 12.87 -1.29
N ILE A 486 -23.13 12.25 -1.44
CA ILE A 486 -22.08 12.71 -2.35
C ILE A 486 -22.54 12.56 -3.81
N VAL A 487 -22.98 11.36 -4.20
CA VAL A 487 -23.35 11.05 -5.58
C VAL A 487 -24.55 11.87 -6.06
N SER A 488 -25.61 12.01 -5.23
CA SER A 488 -26.81 12.78 -5.59
C SER A 488 -26.50 14.28 -5.74
N ARG A 489 -25.53 14.83 -5.01
CA ARG A 489 -25.10 16.23 -5.20
C ARG A 489 -24.38 16.42 -6.52
N ILE A 490 -23.61 15.43 -6.99
CA ILE A 490 -23.04 15.46 -8.33
C ILE A 490 -24.15 15.53 -9.38
N CYS A 491 -25.13 14.63 -9.29
CA CYS A 491 -26.26 14.60 -10.23
C CYS A 491 -27.00 15.95 -10.26
N SER A 492 -27.33 16.52 -9.10
CA SER A 492 -28.03 17.81 -9.04
C SER A 492 -27.18 19.00 -9.53
N SER A 493 -25.86 18.92 -9.48
CA SER A 493 -24.95 19.96 -9.97
C SER A 493 -24.70 19.91 -11.47
N LEU A 494 -24.96 18.78 -12.12
CA LEU A 494 -24.76 18.57 -13.57
C LEU A 494 -26.03 18.81 -14.40
N VAL A 495 -27.19 18.88 -13.75
CA VAL A 495 -28.52 19.00 -14.45
C VAL A 495 -29.03 20.46 -14.51
N TYR A 496 -28.29 21.40 -13.96
CA TYR A 496 -28.59 22.84 -14.04
C TYR A 496 -27.49 23.49 -14.94
#